data_a861c9a1ecdb7ca2f2d61cead4a1051d
#
_entry.id   a861c9a1ecdb7ca2f2d61cead4a1051d
#
_cell.length_a   1.000
_cell.length_b   1.000
_cell.length_c   1.000
_cell.angle_alpha   90.00
_cell.angle_beta   90.00
_cell.angle_gamma   90.00
#
_symmetry.space_group_name_H-M   'P 1'
#
loop_
_entity.id
_entity.type
_entity.pdbx_description
1 polymer ?
#
loop_
_entity_poly.entity_id
_entity_poly.type
_entity_poly.pdbx_seq_one_letter_code
_entity_poly.pdbx_strand_id
1 'polypeptide(L)'
;GDKLLGEEGYVMQIQADRIDIAAPAITGNMYAMQTILQMTKTETDGFPVGEMRDYPRFPVRGFMWDIARKPVSLEMVGNAARTMRYYKMNDLQLHLSDNLIFLESYGNNEADQWGAYSAFRLESGLSNNGVSPTAKDYNITKAAMRDFIKTQRDLGMNVVPEIDMPAHAVAFTRVWPELAVKNTKVTTSPAGKNRSAIDHLDVRKPEARKLIRDIFDDYTTGANPVFDTDTVVHVGADEFIIPNGRPSYCEFYNDLVPHLLDSGHTPRIWGSFDSGWLAGGGTEPQSGEGVQMDIWSLGWANPKRMFDKGFSLINILDNPNYMVPNGGGNRGAYGDYLDTKNVYNSLDPNKFGNTVLPSSDPRILGAGFAIWNDNIDTNACGLSEADEYARFFDALPVYAENNWAPTGQEKGQGNAGHENLYNIVKKTGDAPRVNPHSKASKAGDSYAEYGFDNGLADASKNGRDLKAGKNATVENGKLNLAGGASYVESPLDKIGTGTSLSFDIELTRPACPGDVLFEADAPYGTLDIRVMDNGKLGFTRELYNYYFDYKLPVGKKVHVEIVTATQKTILR
;
A
#
# COMPACT_ATOMS: atom_id res chain seq x y z
N GLY A 1 -36.35 0.44 12.12
CA GLY A 1 -35.25 1.10 11.42
C GLY A 1 -34.99 0.44 10.08
N ASP A 2 -34.38 1.15 9.19
CA ASP A 2 -33.98 0.65 7.88
C ASP A 2 -32.82 -0.34 8.00
N LYS A 3 -33.11 -1.62 7.83
CA LYS A 3 -32.14 -2.71 8.01
C LYS A 3 -30.99 -2.68 6.97
N LEU A 4 -31.22 -2.05 5.80
CA LEU A 4 -30.21 -1.97 4.75
C LEU A 4 -29.06 -1.00 5.11
N LEU A 5 -29.30 -0.04 6.00
CA LEU A 5 -28.25 0.88 6.44
C LEU A 5 -27.17 0.15 7.25
N GLY A 6 -27.47 -0.95 7.95
CA GLY A 6 -26.50 -1.62 8.81
C GLY A 6 -25.88 -0.65 9.81
N GLU A 7 -24.60 -0.84 10.13
CA GLU A 7 -23.85 0.06 11.01
C GLU A 7 -23.17 1.22 10.28
N GLU A 8 -23.00 1.09 8.97
CA GLU A 8 -22.20 2.02 8.16
C GLU A 8 -23.04 2.94 7.28
N GLY A 9 -24.32 2.63 7.07
CA GLY A 9 -25.20 3.44 6.23
C GLY A 9 -25.77 4.66 6.97
N TYR A 10 -26.28 5.60 6.19
CA TYR A 10 -26.89 6.83 6.68
C TYR A 10 -27.97 7.38 5.75
N VAL A 11 -28.79 8.24 6.29
CA VAL A 11 -29.69 9.13 5.56
C VAL A 11 -29.24 10.56 5.83
N MET A 12 -29.15 11.36 4.76
CA MET A 12 -28.80 12.78 4.85
C MET A 12 -29.88 13.58 4.13
N GLN A 13 -30.48 14.54 4.83
CA GLN A 13 -31.44 15.49 4.28
C GLN A 13 -30.81 16.87 4.23
N ILE A 14 -30.63 17.38 3.01
CA ILE A 14 -30.05 18.70 2.77
C ILE A 14 -31.20 19.67 2.51
N GLN A 15 -31.30 20.70 3.36
CA GLN A 15 -32.27 21.77 3.28
C GLN A 15 -31.55 23.09 2.95
N ALA A 16 -32.30 24.15 2.72
CA ALA A 16 -31.72 25.45 2.36
C ALA A 16 -30.83 26.06 3.44
N ASP A 17 -31.05 25.71 4.71
CA ASP A 17 -30.41 26.30 5.89
C ASP A 17 -29.73 25.28 6.81
N ARG A 18 -29.90 23.98 6.57
CA ARG A 18 -29.32 22.93 7.42
C ARG A 18 -29.15 21.60 6.72
N ILE A 19 -28.35 20.74 7.32
CA ILE A 19 -28.19 19.33 6.94
C ILE A 19 -28.53 18.47 8.15
N ASP A 20 -29.51 17.58 7.99
CA ASP A 20 -29.89 16.60 9.00
C ASP A 20 -29.31 15.24 8.60
N ILE A 21 -28.63 14.56 9.55
CA ILE A 21 -28.03 13.23 9.34
C ILE A 21 -28.64 12.26 10.34
N ALA A 22 -29.05 11.10 9.85
CA ALA A 22 -29.51 9.99 10.68
C ALA A 22 -28.78 8.70 10.26
N ALA A 23 -28.16 8.00 11.22
CA ALA A 23 -27.50 6.73 11.00
C ALA A 23 -27.78 5.77 12.17
N PRO A 24 -27.81 4.45 11.95
CA PRO A 24 -27.98 3.46 13.03
C PRO A 24 -26.84 3.43 14.02
N ALA A 25 -25.60 3.73 13.56
CA ALA A 25 -24.40 3.74 14.39
C ALA A 25 -23.51 4.97 14.08
N ILE A 26 -22.52 5.19 14.95
CA ILE A 26 -21.58 6.32 14.82
C ILE A 26 -20.80 6.26 13.50
N THR A 27 -20.46 5.07 13.00
CA THR A 27 -19.73 4.86 11.76
C THR A 27 -20.48 5.41 10.56
N GLY A 28 -21.81 5.22 10.49
CA GLY A 28 -22.64 5.83 9.45
C GLY A 28 -22.61 7.35 9.48
N ASN A 29 -22.63 7.96 10.67
CA ASN A 29 -22.45 9.42 10.80
C ASN A 29 -21.07 9.87 10.33
N MET A 30 -20.01 9.10 10.65
CA MET A 30 -18.66 9.40 10.18
C MET A 30 -18.57 9.38 8.65
N TYR A 31 -19.21 8.42 7.98
CA TYR A 31 -19.24 8.35 6.52
C TYR A 31 -20.09 9.46 5.89
N ALA A 32 -21.21 9.84 6.52
CA ALA A 32 -21.97 11.01 6.10
C ALA A 32 -21.10 12.30 6.12
N MET A 33 -20.26 12.46 7.15
CA MET A 33 -19.32 13.58 7.23
C MET A 33 -18.25 13.51 6.14
N GLN A 34 -17.76 12.31 5.75
CA GLN A 34 -16.84 12.21 4.60
C GLN A 34 -17.52 12.66 3.29
N THR A 35 -18.79 12.31 3.09
CA THR A 35 -19.56 12.78 1.93
C THR A 35 -19.66 14.30 1.93
N ILE A 36 -19.99 14.93 3.06
CA ILE A 36 -20.03 16.40 3.16
C ILE A 36 -18.67 17.02 2.82
N LEU A 37 -17.57 16.46 3.37
CA LEU A 37 -16.21 16.94 3.09
C LEU A 37 -15.88 16.84 1.59
N GLN A 38 -16.27 15.77 0.91
CA GLN A 38 -16.08 15.64 -0.54
C GLN A 38 -16.96 16.65 -1.30
N MET A 39 -18.21 16.81 -0.90
CA MET A 39 -19.12 17.80 -1.52
C MET A 39 -18.58 19.23 -1.42
N THR A 40 -17.89 19.61 -0.33
CA THR A 40 -17.24 20.93 -0.24
C THR A 40 -16.15 21.16 -1.29
N LYS A 41 -15.66 20.11 -1.94
CA LYS A 41 -14.64 20.16 -3.00
C LYS A 41 -15.24 20.13 -4.40
N THR A 42 -16.42 19.55 -4.54
CA THR A 42 -17.09 19.36 -5.84
C THR A 42 -18.16 20.39 -6.12
N GLU A 43 -18.85 20.88 -5.09
CA GLU A 43 -19.96 21.81 -5.19
C GLU A 43 -19.51 23.24 -4.85
N THR A 44 -19.47 24.11 -5.87
CA THR A 44 -18.98 25.49 -5.72
C THR A 44 -20.06 26.48 -5.35
N ASP A 45 -21.33 26.19 -5.71
CA ASP A 45 -22.46 27.11 -5.60
C ASP A 45 -23.44 26.75 -4.45
N GLY A 46 -22.99 25.87 -3.54
CA GLY A 46 -23.78 25.33 -2.45
C GLY A 46 -24.22 23.89 -2.70
N PHE A 47 -24.68 23.22 -1.65
CA PHE A 47 -25.11 21.82 -1.76
C PHE A 47 -26.49 21.72 -2.38
N PRO A 48 -26.73 20.72 -3.23
CA PRO A 48 -28.06 20.46 -3.78
C PRO A 48 -29.05 20.09 -2.67
N VAL A 49 -30.21 20.74 -2.65
CA VAL A 49 -31.28 20.41 -1.71
C VAL A 49 -31.90 19.06 -2.10
N GLY A 50 -32.07 18.17 -1.14
CA GLY A 50 -32.61 16.83 -1.39
C GLY A 50 -32.35 15.84 -0.26
N GLU A 51 -32.67 14.60 -0.51
CA GLU A 51 -32.42 13.48 0.40
C GLU A 51 -31.45 12.48 -0.25
N MET A 52 -30.49 12.02 0.53
CA MET A 52 -29.54 10.97 0.19
C MET A 52 -29.68 9.84 1.19
N ARG A 53 -29.80 8.61 0.68
CA ARG A 53 -29.73 7.37 1.45
C ARG A 53 -28.59 6.54 0.90
N ASP A 54 -27.61 6.23 1.75
CA ASP A 54 -26.33 5.65 1.33
C ASP A 54 -25.87 4.56 2.30
N TYR A 55 -25.38 3.46 1.79
CA TYR A 55 -24.89 2.32 2.57
C TYR A 55 -23.98 1.41 1.72
N PRO A 56 -22.99 0.73 2.34
CA PRO A 56 -22.12 -0.17 1.61
C PRO A 56 -22.84 -1.45 1.18
N ARG A 57 -22.49 -1.93 0.02
CA ARG A 57 -22.94 -3.25 -0.46
C ARG A 57 -22.21 -4.39 0.23
N PHE A 58 -20.92 -4.20 0.56
CA PHE A 58 -20.07 -5.20 1.20
C PHE A 58 -19.41 -4.64 2.46
N PRO A 59 -19.27 -5.47 3.53
CA PRO A 59 -18.71 -5.02 4.80
C PRO A 59 -17.19 -4.79 4.77
N VAL A 60 -16.43 -5.49 3.90
CA VAL A 60 -14.97 -5.34 3.77
C VAL A 60 -14.64 -4.60 2.48
N ARG A 61 -13.90 -3.51 2.61
CA ARG A 61 -13.38 -2.68 1.53
C ARG A 61 -11.89 -2.49 1.80
N GLY A 62 -11.10 -3.41 1.19
CA GLY A 62 -9.75 -3.73 1.66
C GLY A 62 -8.61 -3.11 0.86
N PHE A 63 -7.51 -2.85 1.57
CA PHE A 63 -6.19 -2.61 1.01
C PHE A 63 -5.15 -3.38 1.81
N MET A 64 -4.29 -4.14 1.13
CA MET A 64 -3.15 -4.82 1.71
C MET A 64 -1.85 -4.13 1.29
N TRP A 65 -0.97 -3.89 2.27
CA TRP A 65 0.34 -3.28 2.03
C TRP A 65 1.47 -4.15 2.55
N ASP A 66 2.35 -4.58 1.66
CA ASP A 66 3.60 -5.25 2.02
C ASP A 66 4.60 -4.22 2.56
N ILE A 67 4.64 -4.10 3.87
CA ILE A 67 5.62 -3.27 4.58
C ILE A 67 6.79 -4.10 5.12
N ALA A 68 6.78 -5.41 4.87
CA ALA A 68 7.83 -6.33 5.28
C ALA A 68 9.05 -6.24 4.36
N ARG A 69 8.87 -6.52 3.07
CA ARG A 69 9.97 -6.48 2.08
C ARG A 69 10.54 -5.08 1.91
N LYS A 70 9.71 -4.06 2.09
CA LYS A 70 10.14 -2.67 2.12
C LYS A 70 9.52 -1.94 3.32
N PRO A 71 10.33 -1.30 4.18
CA PRO A 71 9.79 -0.57 5.32
C PRO A 71 8.95 0.63 4.87
N VAL A 72 7.77 0.77 5.50
CA VAL A 72 6.90 1.93 5.39
C VAL A 72 6.64 2.45 6.81
N SER A 73 6.76 3.75 6.99
CA SER A 73 6.56 4.35 8.31
C SER A 73 5.10 4.23 8.78
N LEU A 74 4.90 4.06 10.08
CA LEU A 74 3.56 4.02 10.67
C LEU A 74 2.80 5.34 10.44
N GLU A 75 3.52 6.46 10.27
CA GLU A 75 2.96 7.75 9.86
C GLU A 75 2.34 7.67 8.45
N MET A 76 3.07 7.08 7.49
CA MET A 76 2.58 6.91 6.12
C MET A 76 1.40 5.93 6.06
N VAL A 77 1.47 4.82 6.80
CA VAL A 77 0.34 3.89 6.97
C VAL A 77 -0.88 4.62 7.54
N GLY A 78 -0.68 5.51 8.51
CA GLY A 78 -1.73 6.36 9.07
C GLY A 78 -2.34 7.35 8.07
N ASN A 79 -1.53 7.89 7.16
CA ASN A 79 -2.02 8.74 6.06
C ASN A 79 -2.88 7.92 5.08
N ALA A 80 -2.44 6.72 4.72
CA ALA A 80 -3.25 5.81 3.90
C ALA A 80 -4.59 5.47 4.58
N ALA A 81 -4.58 5.07 5.84
CA ALA A 81 -5.79 4.78 6.61
C ALA A 81 -6.76 5.96 6.65
N ARG A 82 -6.25 7.18 6.80
CA ARG A 82 -7.08 8.40 6.77
C ARG A 82 -7.72 8.62 5.39
N THR A 83 -6.96 8.43 4.32
CA THR A 83 -7.47 8.55 2.94
C THR A 83 -8.44 7.42 2.61
N MET A 84 -8.19 6.19 3.06
CA MET A 84 -9.14 5.09 2.97
C MET A 84 -10.50 5.46 3.57
N ARG A 85 -10.52 5.96 4.82
CA ARG A 85 -11.78 6.39 5.46
C ARG A 85 -12.48 7.52 4.72
N TYR A 86 -11.71 8.45 4.15
CA TYR A 86 -12.26 9.56 3.36
C TYR A 86 -13.01 9.07 2.13
N TYR A 87 -12.58 7.94 1.54
CA TYR A 87 -13.26 7.23 0.45
C TYR A 87 -14.12 6.05 0.95
N LYS A 88 -14.41 5.98 2.26
CA LYS A 88 -15.27 4.97 2.90
C LYS A 88 -14.74 3.53 2.77
N MET A 89 -13.44 3.33 2.62
CA MET A 89 -12.80 2.02 2.82
C MET A 89 -12.46 1.79 4.30
N ASN A 90 -12.43 0.53 4.73
CA ASN A 90 -12.42 0.22 6.17
C ASN A 90 -11.55 -0.96 6.61
N ASP A 91 -10.81 -1.60 5.71
CA ASP A 91 -10.02 -2.79 6.04
C ASP A 91 -8.59 -2.62 5.51
N LEU A 92 -7.63 -2.44 6.43
CA LEU A 92 -6.22 -2.21 6.13
C LEU A 92 -5.40 -3.39 6.64
N GLN A 93 -4.98 -4.26 5.72
CA GLN A 93 -4.10 -5.39 6.00
C GLN A 93 -2.64 -4.96 5.89
N LEU A 94 -1.86 -5.23 6.92
CA LEU A 94 -0.43 -4.95 6.97
C LEU A 94 0.35 -6.25 6.95
N HIS A 95 1.03 -6.52 5.84
CA HIS A 95 1.92 -7.65 5.69
C HIS A 95 3.26 -7.33 6.38
N LEU A 96 3.46 -7.93 7.58
CA LEU A 96 4.49 -7.52 8.53
C LEU A 96 5.73 -8.39 8.53
N SER A 97 5.68 -9.57 7.89
CA SER A 97 6.81 -10.48 7.80
C SER A 97 6.92 -11.10 6.42
N ASP A 98 8.10 -11.05 5.82
CA ASP A 98 8.42 -11.73 4.58
C ASP A 98 9.91 -11.71 4.26
N ASN A 99 10.28 -12.29 3.11
CA ASN A 99 11.60 -12.27 2.50
C ASN A 99 11.51 -11.95 1.01
N LEU A 100 12.63 -11.57 0.41
CA LEU A 100 12.68 -11.41 -1.03
C LEU A 100 12.35 -12.72 -1.74
N ILE A 101 11.53 -12.64 -2.79
CA ILE A 101 10.91 -13.82 -3.40
C ILE A 101 11.91 -14.70 -4.17
N PHE A 102 12.95 -14.09 -4.76
CA PHE A 102 13.93 -14.79 -5.60
C PHE A 102 15.19 -15.16 -4.81
N LEU A 103 15.06 -16.06 -3.83
CA LEU A 103 16.18 -16.51 -2.99
C LEU A 103 17.35 -17.08 -3.81
N GLU A 104 17.09 -17.70 -4.96
CA GLU A 104 18.11 -18.20 -5.87
C GLU A 104 19.03 -17.11 -6.44
N SER A 105 18.63 -15.85 -6.38
CA SER A 105 19.44 -14.71 -6.80
C SER A 105 20.61 -14.44 -5.83
N TYR A 106 20.51 -14.94 -4.61
CA TYR A 106 21.54 -14.79 -3.56
C TYR A 106 22.57 -15.90 -3.55
N GLY A 107 22.33 -17.00 -4.23
CA GLY A 107 23.29 -18.10 -4.36
C GLY A 107 22.63 -19.47 -4.60
N ASN A 108 23.49 -20.47 -4.78
CA ASN A 108 23.03 -21.82 -5.15
C ASN A 108 22.86 -22.77 -3.94
N ASN A 109 23.26 -22.35 -2.75
CA ASN A 109 23.19 -23.14 -1.53
C ASN A 109 22.36 -22.43 -0.44
N GLU A 110 21.97 -23.17 0.59
CA GLU A 110 21.12 -22.65 1.67
C GLU A 110 21.77 -21.50 2.44
N ALA A 111 23.07 -21.56 2.69
CA ALA A 111 23.78 -20.52 3.45
C ALA A 111 23.76 -19.17 2.72
N ASP A 112 23.98 -19.19 1.40
CA ASP A 112 23.92 -17.97 0.58
C ASP A 112 22.49 -17.42 0.52
N GLN A 113 21.49 -18.29 0.36
CA GLN A 113 20.08 -17.90 0.27
C GLN A 113 19.55 -17.34 1.59
N TRP A 114 20.04 -17.77 2.74
CA TRP A 114 19.76 -17.11 4.02
C TRP A 114 20.34 -15.69 4.13
N GLY A 115 21.25 -15.31 3.23
CA GLY A 115 21.72 -13.93 3.08
C GLY A 115 20.69 -12.98 2.47
N ALA A 116 19.61 -13.49 1.87
CA ALA A 116 18.55 -12.67 1.29
C ALA A 116 17.90 -11.76 2.34
N TYR A 117 17.53 -10.56 1.93
CA TYR A 117 16.81 -9.66 2.82
C TYR A 117 15.48 -10.28 3.26
N SER A 118 15.19 -10.14 4.55
CA SER A 118 13.94 -10.54 5.17
C SER A 118 13.67 -9.70 6.39
N ALA A 119 12.43 -9.44 6.69
CA ALA A 119 12.08 -8.64 7.85
C ALA A 119 10.83 -9.19 8.55
N PHE A 120 10.82 -8.99 9.86
CA PHE A 120 9.63 -9.02 10.69
C PHE A 120 9.50 -7.67 11.36
N ARG A 121 8.48 -6.92 11.01
CA ARG A 121 8.34 -5.50 11.37
C ARG A 121 7.81 -5.24 12.78
N LEU A 122 7.44 -6.27 13.53
CA LEU A 122 7.02 -6.10 14.92
C LEU A 122 8.14 -6.42 15.91
N GLU A 123 8.17 -5.66 16.99
CA GLU A 123 8.94 -6.00 18.17
C GLU A 123 8.45 -7.35 18.72
N SER A 124 9.35 -8.33 18.86
CA SER A 124 9.05 -9.65 19.39
C SER A 124 9.72 -9.88 20.74
N GLY A 125 8.99 -10.47 21.66
CA GLY A 125 9.52 -10.97 22.93
C GLY A 125 10.30 -12.30 22.79
N LEU A 126 10.21 -12.95 21.62
CA LEU A 126 10.85 -14.25 21.37
C LEU A 126 12.26 -14.07 20.84
N SER A 127 13.12 -15.00 21.20
CA SER A 127 14.49 -15.07 20.70
C SER A 127 15.04 -16.49 20.78
N ASN A 128 16.05 -16.79 19.94
CA ASN A 128 16.83 -18.01 20.03
C ASN A 128 18.30 -17.64 20.20
N ASN A 129 18.94 -18.13 21.27
CA ASN A 129 20.33 -17.79 21.61
C ASN A 129 20.61 -16.27 21.63
N GLY A 130 19.65 -15.47 22.07
CA GLY A 130 19.74 -14.00 22.12
C GLY A 130 19.53 -13.28 20.79
N VAL A 131 19.16 -14.00 19.74
CA VAL A 131 18.81 -13.43 18.44
C VAL A 131 17.28 -13.33 18.32
N SER A 132 16.77 -12.12 18.10
CA SER A 132 15.35 -11.85 17.85
C SER A 132 15.01 -11.89 16.36
N PRO A 133 13.78 -12.30 15.96
CA PRO A 133 13.33 -12.18 14.59
C PRO A 133 13.01 -10.74 14.16
N THR A 134 12.89 -9.81 15.12
CA THR A 134 12.59 -8.40 14.85
C THR A 134 13.61 -7.77 13.89
N ALA A 135 13.14 -7.10 12.87
CA ALA A 135 13.98 -6.39 11.90
C ALA A 135 14.78 -5.26 12.59
N LYS A 136 16.04 -5.09 12.17
CA LYS A 136 16.96 -4.11 12.78
C LYS A 136 16.95 -2.75 12.10
N ASP A 137 16.59 -2.70 10.83
CA ASP A 137 16.54 -1.49 10.02
C ASP A 137 15.33 -0.61 10.37
N TYR A 138 14.15 -1.21 10.46
CA TYR A 138 12.91 -0.57 10.89
C TYR A 138 11.98 -1.60 11.52
N ASN A 139 11.44 -1.29 12.66
CA ASN A 139 10.41 -2.08 13.31
C ASN A 139 9.42 -1.19 14.06
N ILE A 140 8.27 -1.76 14.40
CA ILE A 140 7.18 -1.13 15.13
C ILE A 140 7.13 -1.77 16.51
N THR A 141 7.21 -0.97 17.57
CA THR A 141 7.09 -1.49 18.93
C THR A 141 5.69 -2.05 19.20
N LYS A 142 5.59 -3.00 20.12
CA LYS A 142 4.29 -3.55 20.55
C LYS A 142 3.33 -2.45 21.01
N ALA A 143 3.83 -1.46 21.74
CA ALA A 143 3.02 -0.33 22.20
C ALA A 143 2.50 0.50 21.03
N ALA A 144 3.38 0.87 20.08
CA ALA A 144 2.99 1.68 18.92
C ALA A 144 1.95 0.96 18.03
N MET A 145 2.12 -0.35 17.80
CA MET A 145 1.15 -1.12 17.00
C MET A 145 -0.20 -1.23 17.72
N ARG A 146 -0.22 -1.50 19.01
CA ARG A 146 -1.46 -1.54 19.82
C ARG A 146 -2.21 -0.21 19.74
N ASP A 147 -1.50 0.88 19.98
CA ASP A 147 -2.09 2.22 19.97
C ASP A 147 -2.59 2.59 18.58
N PHE A 148 -1.88 2.17 17.54
CA PHE A 148 -2.29 2.37 16.16
C PHE A 148 -3.58 1.59 15.85
N ILE A 149 -3.62 0.28 16.13
CA ILE A 149 -4.82 -0.56 15.90
C ILE A 149 -6.03 0.05 16.62
N LYS A 150 -5.87 0.37 17.90
CA LYS A 150 -6.95 0.96 18.70
C LYS A 150 -7.42 2.30 18.11
N THR A 151 -6.49 3.20 17.79
CA THR A 151 -6.81 4.52 17.24
C THR A 151 -7.54 4.41 15.89
N GLN A 152 -7.09 3.49 15.02
CA GLN A 152 -7.73 3.30 13.73
C GLN A 152 -9.13 2.68 13.89
N ARG A 153 -9.31 1.72 14.82
CA ARG A 153 -10.61 1.12 15.14
C ARG A 153 -11.61 2.14 15.66
N ASP A 154 -11.19 3.00 16.59
CA ASP A 154 -12.02 4.09 17.13
C ASP A 154 -12.50 5.05 16.01
N LEU A 155 -11.82 5.05 14.86
CA LEU A 155 -12.16 5.83 13.68
C LEU A 155 -12.85 5.00 12.57
N GLY A 156 -13.27 3.78 12.86
CA GLY A 156 -14.00 2.91 11.91
C GLY A 156 -13.11 2.19 10.89
N MET A 157 -11.80 2.04 11.17
CA MET A 157 -10.86 1.29 10.34
C MET A 157 -10.45 0.00 11.04
N ASN A 158 -10.68 -1.13 10.38
CA ASN A 158 -10.11 -2.41 10.79
C ASN A 158 -8.66 -2.50 10.31
N VAL A 159 -7.72 -2.65 11.22
CA VAL A 159 -6.32 -2.93 10.91
C VAL A 159 -6.09 -4.41 11.12
N VAL A 160 -5.66 -5.11 10.06
CA VAL A 160 -5.43 -6.55 10.03
C VAL A 160 -3.92 -6.81 10.00
N PRO A 161 -3.27 -7.06 11.15
CA PRO A 161 -1.86 -7.45 11.16
C PRO A 161 -1.70 -8.86 10.60
N GLU A 162 -0.78 -8.99 9.65
CA GLU A 162 -0.42 -10.27 9.04
C GLU A 162 0.99 -10.66 9.43
N ILE A 163 1.14 -11.88 9.96
CA ILE A 163 2.42 -12.54 10.19
C ILE A 163 2.40 -13.81 9.34
N ASP A 164 3.12 -13.76 8.22
CA ASP A 164 3.03 -14.82 7.23
C ASP A 164 3.88 -16.04 7.59
N MET A 165 3.22 -17.18 7.63
CA MET A 165 3.76 -18.52 7.93
C MET A 165 2.86 -19.62 7.33
N PRO A 166 3.39 -20.81 7.03
CA PRO A 166 4.72 -21.30 7.34
C PRO A 166 5.77 -21.05 6.26
N ALA A 167 5.37 -20.58 5.06
CA ALA A 167 6.29 -20.08 4.03
C ALA A 167 6.65 -18.61 4.29
N HIS A 168 7.39 -17.98 3.41
CA HIS A 168 7.79 -16.58 3.53
C HIS A 168 8.50 -16.22 4.85
N ALA A 169 9.09 -17.20 5.51
CA ALA A 169 9.46 -17.17 6.91
C ALA A 169 10.98 -17.06 7.15
N VAL A 170 11.79 -16.51 6.21
CA VAL A 170 13.26 -16.38 6.43
C VAL A 170 13.58 -15.57 7.69
N ALA A 171 12.78 -14.57 8.04
CA ALA A 171 12.97 -13.81 9.27
C ALA A 171 12.96 -14.70 10.52
N PHE A 172 12.17 -15.78 10.50
CA PHE A 172 12.06 -16.77 11.58
C PHE A 172 13.02 -17.93 11.40
N THR A 173 13.12 -18.51 10.20
CA THR A 173 14.00 -19.66 9.95
C THR A 173 15.47 -19.33 10.12
N ARG A 174 15.87 -18.07 9.95
CA ARG A 174 17.22 -17.58 10.25
C ARG A 174 17.52 -17.61 11.76
N VAL A 175 16.51 -17.38 12.59
CA VAL A 175 16.61 -17.39 14.05
C VAL A 175 16.52 -18.80 14.61
N TRP A 176 15.64 -19.63 14.04
CA TRP A 176 15.44 -21.05 14.39
C TRP A 176 15.78 -21.96 13.20
N PRO A 177 17.05 -22.03 12.77
CA PRO A 177 17.42 -22.79 11.58
C PRO A 177 17.18 -24.30 11.70
N GLU A 178 17.07 -24.83 12.91
CA GLU A 178 16.72 -26.23 13.17
C GLU A 178 15.25 -26.53 12.85
N LEU A 179 14.40 -25.52 12.79
CA LEU A 179 12.98 -25.62 12.46
C LEU A 179 12.68 -25.29 10.99
N ALA A 180 13.67 -24.89 10.21
CA ALA A 180 13.54 -24.69 8.77
C ALA A 180 13.43 -26.02 8.01
N VAL A 181 12.79 -25.99 6.86
CA VAL A 181 12.88 -27.07 5.87
C VAL A 181 14.26 -27.05 5.26
N LYS A 182 14.99 -28.18 5.38
CA LYS A 182 16.36 -28.33 4.90
C LYS A 182 16.48 -29.37 3.80
N ASN A 183 17.54 -29.25 3.00
CA ASN A 183 17.89 -30.20 1.95
C ASN A 183 16.73 -30.46 0.97
N THR A 184 15.85 -29.50 0.80
CA THR A 184 14.70 -29.57 -0.08
C THR A 184 14.80 -28.50 -1.14
N LYS A 185 14.69 -28.87 -2.40
CA LYS A 185 14.63 -27.94 -3.51
C LYS A 185 13.19 -27.80 -3.98
N VAL A 186 12.80 -26.57 -4.24
CA VAL A 186 11.50 -26.22 -4.83
C VAL A 186 11.74 -25.43 -6.10
N THR A 187 10.82 -25.57 -7.05
CA THR A 187 10.89 -24.84 -8.32
C THR A 187 9.99 -23.63 -8.20
N THR A 188 10.55 -22.44 -8.37
CA THR A 188 9.78 -21.22 -8.43
C THR A 188 9.38 -20.87 -9.85
N SER A 189 8.13 -20.48 -10.06
CA SER A 189 7.67 -19.85 -11.31
C SER A 189 7.99 -18.35 -11.26
N PRO A 190 8.25 -17.68 -12.40
CA PRO A 190 8.21 -18.16 -13.78
C PRO A 190 9.56 -18.62 -14.33
N ALA A 191 10.65 -18.49 -13.56
CA ALA A 191 12.00 -18.69 -14.08
C ALA A 191 12.42 -20.18 -14.19
N GLY A 192 11.63 -21.11 -13.65
CA GLY A 192 11.97 -22.55 -13.63
C GLY A 192 13.26 -22.86 -12.85
N LYS A 193 13.75 -21.91 -12.04
CA LYS A 193 14.94 -22.10 -11.21
C LYS A 193 14.60 -22.85 -9.94
N ASN A 194 15.52 -23.68 -9.50
CA ASN A 194 15.40 -24.37 -8.22
C ASN A 194 16.01 -23.50 -7.12
N ARG A 195 15.27 -23.30 -6.04
CA ARG A 195 15.76 -22.71 -4.80
C ARG A 195 15.60 -23.67 -3.62
N SER A 196 16.28 -23.42 -2.52
CA SER A 196 16.06 -24.16 -1.28
C SER A 196 14.79 -23.67 -0.59
N ALA A 197 14.08 -24.57 0.08
CA ALA A 197 12.85 -24.24 0.83
C ALA A 197 13.15 -23.72 2.24
N ILE A 198 14.24 -22.98 2.41
CA ILE A 198 14.69 -22.47 3.72
C ILE A 198 13.78 -21.38 4.30
N ASP A 199 12.96 -20.77 3.48
CA ASP A 199 11.92 -19.83 3.85
C ASP A 199 10.65 -20.50 4.39
N HIS A 200 10.66 -21.82 4.54
CA HIS A 200 9.56 -22.57 5.11
C HIS A 200 9.89 -23.08 6.51
N LEU A 201 9.06 -22.77 7.49
CA LEU A 201 9.04 -23.50 8.76
C LEU A 201 8.57 -24.93 8.51
N ASP A 202 9.30 -25.89 9.03
CA ASP A 202 9.02 -27.33 8.81
C ASP A 202 7.86 -27.79 9.70
N VAL A 203 6.64 -27.49 9.29
CA VAL A 203 5.42 -27.82 10.05
C VAL A 203 5.13 -29.32 10.16
N ARG A 204 5.96 -30.18 9.55
CA ARG A 204 6.00 -31.62 9.88
C ARG A 204 6.48 -31.86 11.30
N LYS A 205 7.26 -30.91 11.85
CA LYS A 205 7.79 -30.95 13.23
C LYS A 205 6.81 -30.27 14.18
N PRO A 206 6.39 -30.97 15.25
CA PRO A 206 5.54 -30.36 16.29
C PRO A 206 6.15 -29.08 16.91
N GLU A 207 7.49 -29.03 17.00
CA GLU A 207 8.23 -27.89 17.55
C GLU A 207 8.10 -26.65 16.66
N ALA A 208 8.05 -26.80 15.33
CA ALA A 208 7.81 -25.70 14.42
C ALA A 208 6.37 -25.17 14.54
N ARG A 209 5.37 -26.05 14.64
CA ARG A 209 3.99 -25.64 14.90
C ARG A 209 3.83 -24.96 16.25
N LYS A 210 4.55 -25.44 17.28
CA LYS A 210 4.58 -24.78 18.58
C LYS A 210 5.19 -23.37 18.48
N LEU A 211 6.33 -23.21 17.81
CA LEU A 211 6.95 -21.90 17.59
C LEU A 211 5.95 -20.93 16.92
N ILE A 212 5.21 -21.38 15.92
CA ILE A 212 4.21 -20.55 15.25
C ILE A 212 3.15 -20.08 16.24
N ARG A 213 2.60 -20.97 17.08
CA ARG A 213 1.66 -20.56 18.12
C ARG A 213 2.29 -19.57 19.10
N ASP A 214 3.51 -19.84 19.58
CA ASP A 214 4.23 -18.96 20.52
C ASP A 214 4.40 -17.55 19.91
N ILE A 215 4.62 -17.44 18.58
CA ILE A 215 4.72 -16.15 17.89
C ILE A 215 3.38 -15.41 17.93
N PHE A 216 2.26 -16.06 17.64
CA PHE A 216 0.95 -15.41 17.74
C PHE A 216 0.60 -15.09 19.19
N ASP A 217 0.88 -15.98 20.14
CA ASP A 217 0.64 -15.76 21.56
C ASP A 217 1.41 -14.55 22.11
N ASP A 218 2.58 -14.24 21.56
CA ASP A 218 3.38 -13.05 21.92
C ASP A 218 2.62 -11.73 21.67
N TYR A 219 1.59 -11.75 20.82
CA TYR A 219 0.76 -10.58 20.47
C TYR A 219 -0.67 -10.67 20.93
N THR A 220 -1.22 -11.87 21.07
CA THR A 220 -2.66 -12.11 21.36
C THR A 220 -2.95 -12.35 22.83
N THR A 221 -1.93 -12.61 23.67
CA THR A 221 -2.11 -12.97 25.07
C THR A 221 -1.64 -11.89 26.04
N GLY A 222 -1.97 -12.08 27.33
CA GLY A 222 -1.58 -11.19 28.42
C GLY A 222 -2.64 -10.15 28.78
N ALA A 223 -2.34 -9.33 29.78
CA ALA A 223 -3.29 -8.34 30.30
C ALA A 223 -3.54 -7.14 29.37
N ASN A 224 -2.64 -6.92 28.40
CA ASN A 224 -2.73 -5.84 27.42
C ASN A 224 -2.14 -6.31 26.09
N PRO A 225 -2.84 -7.20 25.37
CA PRO A 225 -2.35 -7.77 24.13
C PRO A 225 -2.18 -6.70 23.05
N VAL A 226 -1.31 -6.96 22.07
CA VAL A 226 -1.15 -6.08 20.90
C VAL A 226 -2.36 -6.24 19.98
N PHE A 227 -2.75 -7.48 19.76
CA PHE A 227 -3.95 -7.88 19.01
C PHE A 227 -4.97 -8.38 20.04
N ASP A 228 -5.96 -7.58 20.35
CA ASP A 228 -7.07 -7.96 21.20
C ASP A 228 -8.11 -8.76 20.41
N THR A 229 -9.15 -9.26 21.07
CA THR A 229 -10.18 -10.09 20.44
C THR A 229 -11.02 -9.39 19.37
N ASP A 230 -10.98 -8.04 19.34
CA ASP A 230 -11.63 -7.27 18.27
C ASP A 230 -10.72 -7.09 17.05
N THR A 231 -9.48 -7.58 17.10
CA THR A 231 -8.52 -7.53 15.99
C THR A 231 -8.62 -8.80 15.16
N VAL A 232 -8.90 -8.66 13.86
CA VAL A 232 -8.74 -9.76 12.90
C VAL A 232 -7.24 -10.02 12.72
N VAL A 233 -6.81 -11.26 12.89
CA VAL A 233 -5.40 -11.66 12.83
C VAL A 233 -5.14 -12.49 11.58
N HIS A 234 -4.30 -12.00 10.67
CA HIS A 234 -3.95 -12.74 9.46
C HIS A 234 -2.71 -13.60 9.69
N VAL A 235 -2.81 -14.87 9.35
CA VAL A 235 -1.75 -15.86 9.62
C VAL A 235 -0.91 -16.22 8.38
N GLY A 236 -1.14 -15.53 7.25
CA GLY A 236 -0.53 -15.85 5.97
C GLY A 236 -1.08 -17.14 5.40
N ALA A 237 -0.27 -18.18 5.38
CA ALA A 237 -0.61 -19.54 4.96
C ALA A 237 -0.60 -19.79 3.45
N ASP A 238 0.02 -18.92 2.66
CA ASP A 238 0.21 -19.13 1.24
C ASP A 238 1.55 -19.82 0.93
N GLU A 239 1.69 -20.21 -0.30
CA GLU A 239 2.89 -20.72 -0.97
C GLU A 239 3.73 -21.78 -0.21
N PHE A 240 3.11 -22.59 0.65
CA PHE A 240 3.78 -23.73 1.25
C PHE A 240 3.99 -24.84 0.19
N ILE A 241 5.12 -24.82 -0.50
CA ILE A 241 5.38 -25.57 -1.73
C ILE A 241 6.37 -26.73 -1.56
N ILE A 242 6.43 -27.34 -0.39
CA ILE A 242 7.30 -28.50 -0.19
C ILE A 242 6.68 -29.78 -0.76
N PRO A 243 7.48 -30.72 -1.28
CA PRO A 243 6.98 -31.99 -1.79
C PRO A 243 6.20 -32.76 -0.72
N ASN A 244 5.01 -33.28 -1.08
CA ASN A 244 4.10 -33.98 -0.18
C ASN A 244 3.71 -33.17 1.08
N GLY A 245 3.67 -31.85 0.97
CA GLY A 245 3.45 -30.95 2.10
C GLY A 245 2.00 -30.86 2.60
N ARG A 246 1.00 -31.33 1.81
CA ARG A 246 -0.42 -31.14 2.15
C ARG A 246 -0.82 -31.66 3.52
N PRO A 247 -0.47 -32.88 3.97
CA PRO A 247 -0.87 -33.33 5.29
C PRO A 247 -0.38 -32.43 6.42
N SER A 248 0.90 -32.07 6.40
CA SER A 248 1.50 -31.21 7.42
C SER A 248 0.99 -29.75 7.37
N TYR A 249 0.65 -29.27 6.19
CA TYR A 249 0.00 -27.97 6.03
C TYR A 249 -1.41 -27.97 6.64
N CYS A 250 -2.18 -29.04 6.43
CA CYS A 250 -3.49 -29.17 7.09
C CYS A 250 -3.36 -29.36 8.61
N GLU A 251 -2.33 -30.06 9.08
CA GLU A 251 -2.02 -30.13 10.52
C GLU A 251 -1.67 -28.76 11.11
N PHE A 252 -0.87 -27.95 10.39
CA PHE A 252 -0.57 -26.58 10.78
C PHE A 252 -1.85 -25.75 10.91
N TYR A 253 -2.72 -25.79 9.90
CA TYR A 253 -4.00 -25.09 9.92
C TYR A 253 -4.87 -25.55 11.11
N ASN A 254 -5.03 -26.87 11.25
CA ASN A 254 -5.88 -27.46 12.29
C ASN A 254 -5.32 -27.30 13.71
N ASP A 255 -4.07 -26.90 13.84
CA ASP A 255 -3.42 -26.60 15.12
C ASP A 255 -3.51 -25.08 15.47
N LEU A 256 -3.19 -24.22 14.52
CA LEU A 256 -3.15 -22.76 14.76
C LEU A 256 -4.54 -22.10 14.75
N VAL A 257 -5.35 -22.43 13.74
CA VAL A 257 -6.62 -21.71 13.54
C VAL A 257 -7.61 -21.96 14.68
N PRO A 258 -7.85 -23.21 15.14
CA PRO A 258 -8.65 -23.43 16.33
C PRO A 258 -8.09 -22.76 17.59
N HIS A 259 -6.76 -22.74 17.76
CA HIS A 259 -6.11 -22.04 18.88
C HIS A 259 -6.48 -20.56 18.94
N LEU A 260 -6.47 -19.88 17.79
CA LEU A 260 -6.89 -18.47 17.70
C LEU A 260 -8.39 -18.27 17.91
N LEU A 261 -9.23 -19.15 17.34
CA LEU A 261 -10.68 -19.12 17.55
C LEU A 261 -11.05 -19.35 19.01
N ASP A 262 -10.43 -20.34 19.67
CA ASP A 262 -10.67 -20.67 21.07
C ASP A 262 -10.25 -19.53 22.01
N SER A 263 -9.27 -18.71 21.61
CA SER A 263 -8.87 -17.50 22.32
C SER A 263 -9.72 -16.27 21.97
N GLY A 264 -10.76 -16.44 21.15
CA GLY A 264 -11.74 -15.40 20.80
C GLY A 264 -11.35 -14.49 19.65
N HIS A 265 -10.28 -14.79 18.90
CA HIS A 265 -9.86 -14.03 17.74
C HIS A 265 -10.55 -14.50 16.46
N THR A 266 -10.59 -13.64 15.47
CA THR A 266 -11.02 -13.98 14.11
C THR A 266 -9.77 -14.17 13.22
N PRO A 267 -9.43 -15.42 12.85
CA PRO A 267 -8.33 -15.66 11.94
C PRO A 267 -8.69 -15.26 10.50
N ARG A 268 -7.70 -14.71 9.76
CA ARG A 268 -7.73 -14.54 8.31
C ARG A 268 -6.55 -15.28 7.70
N ILE A 269 -6.74 -15.86 6.49
CA ILE A 269 -5.70 -16.62 5.79
C ILE A 269 -5.73 -16.32 4.30
N TRP A 270 -4.59 -16.53 3.62
CA TRP A 270 -4.56 -16.68 2.17
C TRP A 270 -5.10 -18.06 1.75
N GLY A 271 -5.92 -18.07 0.71
CA GLY A 271 -6.47 -19.32 0.18
C GLY A 271 -5.41 -20.16 -0.54
N SER A 272 -5.10 -21.36 0.00
CA SER A 272 -4.03 -22.21 -0.54
C SER A 272 -4.36 -23.71 -0.61
N PHE A 273 -5.52 -24.15 -0.19
CA PHE A 273 -5.85 -25.58 -0.03
C PHE A 273 -5.98 -26.38 -1.31
N ASP A 274 -6.15 -25.73 -2.46
CA ASP A 274 -6.34 -26.39 -3.76
C ASP A 274 -5.11 -26.35 -4.65
N SER A 275 -4.00 -25.83 -4.15
CA SER A 275 -2.78 -25.72 -4.91
C SER A 275 -2.26 -27.09 -5.37
N GLY A 276 -1.94 -27.21 -6.64
CA GLY A 276 -1.24 -28.37 -7.18
C GLY A 276 0.17 -28.55 -6.61
N TRP A 277 0.76 -27.52 -6.02
CA TRP A 277 2.04 -27.56 -5.32
C TRP A 277 1.93 -28.24 -3.96
N LEU A 278 0.77 -28.19 -3.31
CA LEU A 278 0.45 -28.95 -2.11
C LEU A 278 0.09 -30.40 -2.47
N ALA A 279 1.06 -31.14 -3.01
CA ALA A 279 0.88 -32.54 -3.31
C ALA A 279 0.73 -33.37 -2.02
N GLY A 280 0.04 -34.51 -2.15
CA GLY A 280 -0.27 -35.41 -1.04
C GLY A 280 -1.78 -35.46 -0.77
N GLY A 281 -2.37 -36.65 -0.87
CA GLY A 281 -3.83 -36.82 -0.72
C GLY A 281 -4.29 -36.99 0.73
N GLY A 282 -5.58 -36.87 0.96
CA GLY A 282 -6.28 -37.45 2.10
C GLY A 282 -6.48 -36.56 3.33
N THR A 283 -5.87 -35.39 3.42
CA THR A 283 -6.05 -34.47 4.56
C THR A 283 -6.71 -33.18 4.11
N GLU A 284 -7.72 -32.76 4.86
CA GLU A 284 -8.49 -31.55 4.60
C GLU A 284 -8.48 -30.63 5.84
N PRO A 285 -8.64 -29.30 5.69
CA PRO A 285 -8.90 -28.45 6.83
C PRO A 285 -10.22 -28.89 7.49
N GLN A 286 -10.29 -28.81 8.82
CA GLN A 286 -11.46 -29.26 9.56
C GLN A 286 -12.71 -28.44 9.20
N SER A 287 -12.62 -27.12 9.29
CA SER A 287 -13.71 -26.18 9.00
C SER A 287 -13.15 -24.82 8.62
N GLY A 288 -13.95 -24.05 7.87
CA GLY A 288 -13.73 -22.61 7.62
C GLY A 288 -14.64 -21.74 8.46
N GLU A 289 -15.47 -22.30 9.35
CA GLU A 289 -16.41 -21.52 10.16
C GLU A 289 -15.66 -20.58 11.10
N GLY A 290 -16.04 -19.30 11.09
CA GLY A 290 -15.39 -18.26 11.86
C GLY A 290 -14.06 -17.74 11.23
N VAL A 291 -13.65 -18.27 10.08
CA VAL A 291 -12.38 -17.92 9.42
C VAL A 291 -12.65 -17.09 8.17
N GLN A 292 -11.94 -15.99 8.02
CA GLN A 292 -11.92 -15.20 6.79
C GLN A 292 -10.83 -15.74 5.85
N MET A 293 -11.09 -15.72 4.54
CA MET A 293 -10.13 -16.17 3.54
C MET A 293 -10.01 -15.17 2.38
N ASP A 294 -8.80 -14.73 2.16
CA ASP A 294 -8.42 -13.94 1.00
C ASP A 294 -8.22 -14.87 -0.20
N ILE A 295 -9.14 -14.81 -1.16
CA ILE A 295 -9.02 -15.55 -2.43
C ILE A 295 -8.15 -14.75 -3.38
N TRP A 296 -6.87 -15.10 -3.43
CA TRP A 296 -5.87 -14.41 -4.22
C TRP A 296 -5.57 -15.09 -5.56
N SER A 297 -5.75 -16.41 -5.65
CA SER A 297 -5.51 -17.15 -6.88
C SER A 297 -6.44 -18.34 -7.02
N LEU A 298 -7.10 -18.46 -8.18
CA LEU A 298 -7.98 -19.59 -8.50
C LEU A 298 -7.22 -20.91 -8.62
N GLY A 299 -5.91 -20.86 -8.87
CA GLY A 299 -5.04 -22.03 -8.87
C GLY A 299 -4.66 -22.52 -7.47
N TRP A 300 -4.86 -21.68 -6.44
CA TRP A 300 -4.52 -21.99 -5.05
C TRP A 300 -5.74 -22.27 -4.18
N ALA A 301 -6.88 -21.65 -4.46
CA ALA A 301 -8.14 -21.92 -3.77
C ALA A 301 -9.33 -21.82 -4.72
N ASN A 302 -10.20 -22.83 -4.73
CA ASN A 302 -11.46 -22.79 -5.43
C ASN A 302 -12.51 -22.05 -4.58
N PRO A 303 -13.03 -20.90 -4.99
CA PRO A 303 -13.91 -20.07 -4.18
C PRO A 303 -15.18 -20.81 -3.74
N LYS A 304 -15.81 -21.57 -4.64
CA LYS A 304 -17.04 -22.32 -4.33
C LYS A 304 -16.78 -23.39 -3.27
N ARG A 305 -15.67 -24.12 -3.41
CA ARG A 305 -15.28 -25.16 -2.44
C ARG A 305 -14.98 -24.56 -1.07
N MET A 306 -14.26 -23.44 -1.02
CA MET A 306 -13.94 -22.77 0.25
C MET A 306 -15.21 -22.20 0.90
N PHE A 307 -16.09 -21.59 0.12
CA PHE A 307 -17.39 -21.14 0.58
C PHE A 307 -18.23 -22.29 1.17
N ASP A 308 -18.27 -23.45 0.50
CA ASP A 308 -19.01 -24.63 0.97
C ASP A 308 -18.39 -25.27 2.24
N LYS A 309 -17.09 -25.02 2.51
CA LYS A 309 -16.41 -25.40 3.75
C LYS A 309 -16.66 -24.43 4.92
N GLY A 310 -17.38 -23.34 4.71
CA GLY A 310 -17.77 -22.40 5.75
C GLY A 310 -16.90 -21.13 5.85
N PHE A 311 -15.88 -20.97 5.00
CA PHE A 311 -15.08 -19.75 5.00
C PHE A 311 -15.87 -18.52 4.59
N SER A 312 -15.55 -17.39 5.19
CA SER A 312 -15.98 -16.07 4.73
C SER A 312 -14.94 -15.51 3.77
N LEU A 313 -15.35 -15.12 2.56
CA LEU A 313 -14.44 -14.86 1.45
C LEU A 313 -14.27 -13.37 1.15
N ILE A 314 -13.04 -12.98 0.86
CA ILE A 314 -12.66 -11.67 0.33
C ILE A 314 -12.03 -11.87 -1.05
N ASN A 315 -12.46 -11.09 -2.02
CA ASN A 315 -11.95 -11.14 -3.38
C ASN A 315 -10.72 -10.23 -3.51
N ILE A 316 -9.56 -10.85 -3.59
CA ILE A 316 -8.29 -10.16 -3.82
C ILE A 316 -7.46 -10.92 -4.88
N LEU A 317 -8.15 -11.43 -5.91
CA LEU A 317 -7.51 -12.18 -6.99
C LEU A 317 -6.30 -11.43 -7.56
N ASP A 318 -5.18 -12.12 -7.68
CA ASP A 318 -3.90 -11.59 -8.12
C ASP A 318 -3.99 -10.79 -9.45
N ASN A 319 -4.81 -11.25 -10.36
CA ASN A 319 -5.21 -10.49 -11.54
C ASN A 319 -6.74 -10.26 -11.47
N PRO A 320 -7.21 -9.01 -11.29
CA PRO A 320 -6.54 -7.74 -11.56
C PRO A 320 -6.12 -6.91 -10.32
N ASN A 321 -5.99 -7.50 -9.12
CA ASN A 321 -5.95 -6.71 -7.89
C ASN A 321 -4.54 -6.53 -7.29
N TYR A 322 -3.49 -7.09 -7.91
CA TYR A 322 -2.12 -6.97 -7.42
C TYR A 322 -1.32 -5.93 -8.18
N MET A 323 -0.59 -5.11 -7.42
CA MET A 323 0.50 -4.27 -7.90
C MET A 323 1.83 -4.80 -7.35
N VAL A 324 2.82 -4.92 -8.23
CA VAL A 324 4.21 -5.20 -7.84
C VAL A 324 5.07 -4.07 -8.39
N PRO A 325 5.33 -3.03 -7.60
CA PRO A 325 6.05 -1.85 -8.05
C PRO A 325 7.40 -2.18 -8.67
N ASN A 326 7.65 -1.67 -9.86
CA ASN A 326 8.88 -1.92 -10.62
C ASN A 326 9.47 -0.67 -11.30
N GLY A 327 8.91 0.50 -11.04
CA GLY A 327 9.42 1.77 -11.48
C GLY A 327 9.50 1.93 -13.00
N GLY A 328 8.45 1.57 -13.73
CA GLY A 328 8.42 1.67 -15.18
C GLY A 328 9.28 0.63 -15.93
N GLY A 329 9.98 -0.23 -15.19
CA GLY A 329 10.64 -1.41 -15.73
C GLY A 329 9.64 -2.55 -15.93
N ASN A 330 9.80 -3.34 -16.96
CA ASN A 330 8.97 -4.52 -17.17
C ASN A 330 9.61 -5.73 -16.46
N ARG A 331 9.31 -5.91 -15.17
CA ARG A 331 9.97 -6.90 -14.31
C ARG A 331 8.94 -7.68 -13.50
N GLY A 332 8.30 -8.65 -14.08
CA GLY A 332 7.42 -9.53 -13.33
C GLY A 332 6.08 -9.77 -14.00
N ALA A 333 5.27 -10.57 -13.35
CA ALA A 333 3.96 -11.00 -13.86
C ALA A 333 2.84 -9.98 -13.64
N TYR A 334 3.05 -9.03 -12.71
CA TYR A 334 2.05 -8.06 -12.28
C TYR A 334 2.43 -6.63 -12.67
N GLY A 335 1.43 -5.76 -12.77
CA GLY A 335 1.61 -4.36 -13.14
C GLY A 335 2.23 -3.52 -12.04
N ASP A 336 2.96 -2.47 -12.44
CA ASP A 336 3.46 -1.43 -11.55
C ASP A 336 2.32 -0.57 -10.97
N TYR A 337 1.29 -0.35 -11.78
CA TYR A 337 -0.01 0.24 -11.42
C TYR A 337 -1.14 -0.68 -11.88
N LEU A 338 -2.29 -0.60 -11.24
CA LEU A 338 -3.48 -1.32 -11.71
C LEU A 338 -4.07 -0.68 -12.98
N ASP A 339 -4.65 -1.50 -13.83
CA ASP A 339 -5.57 -1.02 -14.85
C ASP A 339 -6.91 -0.66 -14.19
N THR A 340 -6.97 0.54 -13.61
CA THR A 340 -8.14 1.01 -12.85
C THR A 340 -9.42 1.04 -13.70
N LYS A 341 -9.28 1.19 -15.02
CA LYS A 341 -10.41 1.17 -15.94
C LYS A 341 -10.98 -0.24 -16.09
N ASN A 342 -10.10 -1.23 -16.21
CA ASN A 342 -10.52 -2.63 -16.22
C ASN A 342 -11.16 -3.00 -14.87
N VAL A 343 -10.52 -2.65 -13.75
CA VAL A 343 -11.06 -2.92 -12.40
C VAL A 343 -12.44 -2.29 -12.22
N TYR A 344 -12.60 -1.02 -12.59
CA TYR A 344 -13.89 -0.33 -12.51
C TYR A 344 -15.01 -1.06 -13.23
N ASN A 345 -14.72 -1.61 -14.40
CA ASN A 345 -15.72 -2.25 -15.25
C ASN A 345 -15.95 -3.74 -14.94
N SER A 346 -14.96 -4.45 -14.37
CA SER A 346 -15.00 -5.91 -14.25
C SER A 346 -15.10 -6.42 -12.82
N LEU A 347 -14.63 -5.65 -11.83
CA LEU A 347 -14.65 -6.10 -10.43
C LEU A 347 -16.07 -6.09 -9.88
N ASP A 348 -16.54 -7.26 -9.50
CA ASP A 348 -17.69 -7.46 -8.63
C ASP A 348 -17.22 -8.32 -7.45
N PRO A 349 -17.29 -7.84 -6.20
CA PRO A 349 -16.72 -8.53 -5.05
C PRO A 349 -17.20 -9.98 -4.85
N ASN A 350 -18.41 -10.33 -5.28
CA ASN A 350 -18.92 -11.69 -5.20
C ASN A 350 -18.60 -12.56 -6.43
N LYS A 351 -17.79 -12.04 -7.37
CA LYS A 351 -17.41 -12.74 -8.60
C LYS A 351 -15.91 -13.07 -8.58
N PHE A 352 -15.57 -14.32 -8.39
CA PHE A 352 -14.21 -14.86 -8.37
C PHE A 352 -13.91 -15.56 -9.71
N GLY A 353 -13.34 -14.82 -10.65
CA GLY A 353 -13.19 -15.31 -12.03
C GLY A 353 -14.57 -15.63 -12.66
N ASN A 354 -14.79 -16.90 -12.99
CA ASN A 354 -16.07 -17.37 -13.52
C ASN A 354 -17.04 -17.84 -12.42
N THR A 355 -16.62 -17.89 -11.16
CA THR A 355 -17.47 -18.32 -10.05
C THR A 355 -18.19 -17.10 -9.46
N VAL A 356 -19.52 -17.11 -9.52
CA VAL A 356 -20.37 -16.09 -8.91
C VAL A 356 -21.03 -16.69 -7.67
N LEU A 357 -20.81 -16.10 -6.51
CA LEU A 357 -21.41 -16.48 -5.24
C LEU A 357 -22.54 -15.51 -4.86
N PRO A 358 -23.51 -15.92 -4.02
CA PRO A 358 -24.61 -15.04 -3.62
C PRO A 358 -24.13 -13.78 -2.90
N SER A 359 -24.32 -12.60 -3.49
CA SER A 359 -23.90 -11.33 -2.87
C SER A 359 -24.65 -10.98 -1.59
N SER A 360 -25.79 -11.63 -1.34
CA SER A 360 -26.57 -11.49 -0.11
C SER A 360 -26.13 -12.42 1.03
N ASP A 361 -25.22 -13.36 0.79
CA ASP A 361 -24.66 -14.21 1.84
C ASP A 361 -23.64 -13.42 2.65
N PRO A 362 -23.77 -13.32 3.99
CA PRO A 362 -22.90 -12.52 4.82
C PRO A 362 -21.45 -13.01 4.84
N ARG A 363 -21.16 -14.20 4.32
CA ARG A 363 -19.81 -14.74 4.17
C ARG A 363 -19.09 -14.22 2.91
N ILE A 364 -19.75 -13.49 2.03
CA ILE A 364 -19.09 -12.73 0.97
C ILE A 364 -18.79 -11.35 1.53
N LEU A 365 -17.55 -11.17 1.99
CA LEU A 365 -17.17 -10.01 2.76
C LEU A 365 -16.90 -8.78 1.90
N GLY A 366 -16.34 -8.94 0.70
CA GLY A 366 -16.02 -7.81 -0.17
C GLY A 366 -14.79 -8.07 -1.03
N ALA A 367 -14.13 -6.99 -1.42
CA ALA A 367 -12.92 -7.04 -2.22
C ALA A 367 -11.85 -6.06 -1.75
N GLY A 368 -10.61 -6.37 -2.09
CA GLY A 368 -9.45 -5.54 -1.83
C GLY A 368 -8.43 -5.55 -2.97
N PHE A 369 -7.39 -4.75 -2.81
CA PHE A 369 -6.21 -4.73 -3.67
C PHE A 369 -4.94 -4.76 -2.83
N ALA A 370 -3.83 -5.12 -3.47
CA ALA A 370 -2.57 -5.33 -2.78
C ALA A 370 -1.41 -4.58 -3.46
N ILE A 371 -0.48 -4.10 -2.64
CA ILE A 371 0.86 -3.70 -3.06
C ILE A 371 1.85 -4.71 -2.46
N TRP A 372 2.55 -5.43 -3.36
CA TRP A 372 3.61 -6.36 -3.02
C TRP A 372 4.98 -5.83 -3.44
N ASN A 373 5.96 -5.94 -2.58
CA ASN A 373 7.31 -5.45 -2.81
C ASN A 373 8.28 -6.55 -3.27
N ASP A 374 7.79 -7.53 -4.04
CA ASP A 374 8.55 -8.69 -4.54
C ASP A 374 9.85 -8.34 -5.25
N ASN A 375 9.85 -7.23 -5.99
CA ASN A 375 10.95 -6.82 -6.86
C ASN A 375 11.76 -5.63 -6.33
N ILE A 376 11.63 -5.31 -5.05
CA ILE A 376 12.26 -4.10 -4.48
C ILE A 376 13.79 -4.13 -4.58
N ASP A 377 14.42 -5.30 -4.45
CA ASP A 377 15.86 -5.48 -4.57
C ASP A 377 16.40 -5.37 -5.99
N THR A 378 15.53 -5.53 -7.00
CA THR A 378 15.89 -5.42 -8.42
C THR A 378 15.45 -4.10 -9.04
N ASN A 379 14.74 -3.27 -8.31
CA ASN A 379 14.31 -1.97 -8.77
C ASN A 379 15.49 -0.97 -8.77
N ALA A 380 16.04 -0.70 -9.94
CA ALA A 380 17.23 0.15 -10.08
C ALA A 380 17.03 1.59 -9.60
N CYS A 381 15.78 2.07 -9.59
CA CYS A 381 15.43 3.41 -9.13
C CYS A 381 14.99 3.43 -7.66
N GLY A 382 14.81 2.26 -7.03
CA GLY A 382 14.18 2.15 -5.73
C GLY A 382 12.77 2.72 -5.72
N LEU A 383 12.15 2.70 -4.55
CA LEU A 383 10.83 3.28 -4.30
C LEU A 383 10.81 3.97 -2.95
N SER A 384 10.24 5.16 -2.89
CA SER A 384 9.89 5.78 -1.62
C SER A 384 8.53 5.29 -1.12
N GLU A 385 8.23 5.48 0.16
CA GLU A 385 6.88 5.23 0.68
C GLU A 385 5.82 6.15 0.03
N ALA A 386 6.23 7.33 -0.45
CA ALA A 386 5.36 8.22 -1.20
C ALA A 386 5.03 7.69 -2.61
N ASP A 387 5.96 6.98 -3.24
CA ASP A 387 5.73 6.35 -4.54
C ASP A 387 4.75 5.17 -4.42
N GLU A 388 4.83 4.40 -3.34
CA GLU A 388 3.82 3.36 -3.04
C GLU A 388 2.47 3.96 -2.69
N TYR A 389 2.46 5.05 -1.92
CA TYR A 389 1.22 5.78 -1.63
C TYR A 389 0.56 6.30 -2.92
N ALA A 390 1.32 6.73 -3.92
CA ALA A 390 0.76 7.16 -5.20
C ALA A 390 0.05 6.01 -5.94
N ARG A 391 0.58 4.78 -5.86
CA ARG A 391 -0.06 3.58 -6.42
C ARG A 391 -1.33 3.21 -5.66
N PHE A 392 -1.24 3.24 -4.33
CA PHE A 392 -2.39 3.07 -3.46
C PHE A 392 -3.50 4.07 -3.80
N PHE A 393 -3.18 5.36 -3.91
CA PHE A 393 -4.16 6.40 -4.16
C PHE A 393 -4.78 6.31 -5.57
N ASP A 394 -4.00 5.87 -6.56
CA ASP A 394 -4.52 5.64 -7.92
C ASP A 394 -5.57 4.52 -7.96
N ALA A 395 -5.34 3.43 -7.23
CA ALA A 395 -6.24 2.28 -7.18
C ALA A 395 -7.47 2.49 -6.26
N LEU A 396 -7.30 3.20 -5.15
CA LEU A 396 -8.29 3.34 -4.08
C LEU A 396 -9.72 3.67 -4.55
N PRO A 397 -9.95 4.66 -5.47
CA PRO A 397 -11.31 5.07 -5.82
C PRO A 397 -12.16 3.98 -6.46
N VAL A 398 -11.57 3.14 -7.30
CA VAL A 398 -12.32 2.08 -7.99
C VAL A 398 -12.72 0.95 -7.05
N TYR A 399 -11.90 0.67 -6.03
CA TYR A 399 -12.27 -0.31 -5.00
C TYR A 399 -13.31 0.24 -4.02
N ALA A 400 -13.19 1.51 -3.64
CA ALA A 400 -14.19 2.19 -2.84
C ALA A 400 -15.56 2.13 -3.54
N GLU A 401 -15.62 2.53 -4.82
CA GLU A 401 -16.85 2.54 -5.61
C GLU A 401 -17.44 1.13 -5.79
N ASN A 402 -16.63 0.15 -6.20
CA ASN A 402 -17.12 -1.19 -6.52
C ASN A 402 -17.61 -1.98 -5.31
N ASN A 403 -17.06 -1.71 -4.12
CA ASN A 403 -17.52 -2.34 -2.88
C ASN A 403 -18.70 -1.60 -2.21
N TRP A 404 -18.79 -0.29 -2.42
CA TRP A 404 -19.82 0.54 -1.80
C TRP A 404 -21.11 0.55 -2.63
N ALA A 405 -21.03 0.94 -3.90
CA ALA A 405 -22.19 1.11 -4.75
C ALA A 405 -22.75 -0.21 -5.27
N PRO A 406 -24.09 -0.35 -5.39
CA PRO A 406 -24.69 -1.48 -6.07
C PRO A 406 -24.26 -1.52 -7.54
N THR A 407 -24.18 -2.73 -8.10
CA THR A 407 -23.81 -2.91 -9.50
C THR A 407 -24.88 -2.33 -10.45
N GLY A 408 -24.44 -1.60 -11.42
CA GLY A 408 -25.13 -1.42 -12.70
C GLY A 408 -25.97 -0.16 -12.89
N GLN A 409 -26.71 0.34 -11.92
CA GLN A 409 -27.60 1.50 -12.14
C GLN A 409 -27.20 2.78 -11.38
N GLU A 410 -26.57 2.64 -10.24
CA GLU A 410 -26.15 3.79 -9.41
C GLU A 410 -24.71 4.19 -9.69
N LYS A 411 -23.89 3.23 -10.10
CA LYS A 411 -22.53 3.45 -10.59
C LYS A 411 -22.59 3.80 -12.08
N GLY A 412 -21.94 4.88 -12.50
CA GLY A 412 -21.78 5.21 -13.91
C GLY A 412 -21.16 4.03 -14.68
N GLN A 413 -21.62 3.78 -15.91
CA GLN A 413 -21.21 2.60 -16.66
C GLN A 413 -20.05 2.87 -17.62
N GLY A 414 -19.24 1.85 -17.84
CA GLY A 414 -18.18 1.82 -18.84
C GLY A 414 -17.10 2.87 -18.61
N ASN A 415 -16.45 3.25 -19.68
CA ASN A 415 -15.35 4.22 -19.63
C ASN A 415 -15.78 5.61 -19.17
N ALA A 416 -16.98 6.04 -19.52
CA ALA A 416 -17.53 7.32 -19.10
C ALA A 416 -17.76 7.38 -17.58
N GLY A 417 -18.21 6.29 -16.98
CA GLY A 417 -18.36 6.18 -15.52
C GLY A 417 -16.99 6.27 -14.81
N HIS A 418 -16.01 5.54 -15.30
CA HIS A 418 -14.64 5.62 -14.80
C HIS A 418 -14.04 7.04 -14.89
N GLU A 419 -14.16 7.68 -16.06
CA GLU A 419 -13.69 9.05 -16.27
C GLU A 419 -14.38 10.04 -15.32
N ASN A 420 -15.70 9.88 -15.11
CA ASN A 420 -16.43 10.71 -14.18
C ASN A 420 -15.96 10.53 -12.73
N LEU A 421 -15.74 9.28 -12.28
CA LEU A 421 -15.17 8.99 -10.97
C LEU A 421 -13.82 9.71 -10.78
N TYR A 422 -12.90 9.57 -11.73
CA TYR A 422 -11.59 10.22 -11.62
C TYR A 422 -11.64 11.74 -11.77
N ASN A 423 -12.62 12.30 -12.47
CA ASN A 423 -12.84 13.74 -12.46
C ASN A 423 -13.32 14.28 -11.10
N ILE A 424 -14.09 13.47 -10.36
CA ILE A 424 -14.43 13.76 -8.96
C ILE A 424 -13.20 13.64 -8.07
N VAL A 425 -12.44 12.55 -8.19
CA VAL A 425 -11.21 12.32 -7.42
C VAL A 425 -10.18 13.43 -7.60
N LYS A 426 -10.01 13.96 -8.81
CA LYS A 426 -9.13 15.13 -9.07
C LYS A 426 -9.52 16.38 -8.28
N LYS A 427 -10.81 16.53 -7.94
CA LYS A 427 -11.29 17.65 -7.12
C LYS A 427 -11.20 17.32 -5.63
N THR A 428 -11.56 16.11 -5.23
CA THR A 428 -11.59 15.69 -3.83
C THR A 428 -10.20 15.48 -3.24
N GLY A 429 -9.28 14.87 -4.00
CA GLY A 429 -7.90 14.63 -3.59
C GLY A 429 -7.76 13.69 -2.40
N ASP A 430 -6.62 13.78 -1.71
CA ASP A 430 -6.37 13.10 -0.45
C ASP A 430 -7.31 13.61 0.65
N ALA A 431 -7.43 12.82 1.73
CA ALA A 431 -8.16 13.25 2.91
C ALA A 431 -7.61 14.57 3.47
N PRO A 432 -8.45 15.40 4.10
CA PRO A 432 -7.98 16.61 4.74
C PRO A 432 -6.83 16.37 5.71
N ARG A 433 -5.80 17.22 5.64
CA ARG A 433 -4.56 17.14 6.43
C ARG A 433 -3.65 15.95 6.11
N VAL A 434 -3.92 15.19 5.06
CA VAL A 434 -2.98 14.23 4.52
C VAL A 434 -2.10 14.93 3.49
N ASN A 435 -0.81 14.88 3.71
CA ASN A 435 0.20 15.24 2.72
C ASN A 435 1.36 14.27 2.82
N PRO A 436 1.29 13.15 2.10
CA PRO A 436 2.30 12.09 2.19
C PRO A 436 3.64 12.51 1.59
N HIS A 437 3.69 13.64 0.90
CA HIS A 437 4.84 14.07 0.11
C HIS A 437 5.57 15.28 0.69
N SER A 438 4.98 16.00 1.63
CA SER A 438 5.56 17.25 2.13
C SER A 438 5.31 17.43 3.63
N LYS A 439 6.31 17.97 4.32
CA LYS A 439 6.19 18.41 5.72
C LYS A 439 5.80 19.89 5.85
N ALA A 440 5.21 20.49 4.83
CA ALA A 440 4.71 21.86 4.91
C ALA A 440 3.66 21.95 6.02
N SER A 441 3.86 22.86 6.95
CA SER A 441 3.03 22.98 8.15
C SER A 441 1.69 23.65 7.91
N LYS A 442 1.58 24.47 6.84
CA LYS A 442 0.36 25.19 6.47
C LYS A 442 0.26 25.38 4.96
N ALA A 443 -0.96 25.39 4.45
CA ALA A 443 -1.22 25.77 3.07
C ALA A 443 -0.84 27.25 2.84
N GLY A 444 -0.09 27.52 1.77
CA GLY A 444 0.34 28.86 1.39
C GLY A 444 1.59 29.37 2.10
N ASP A 445 2.19 28.59 3.01
CA ASP A 445 3.47 28.95 3.61
C ASP A 445 4.61 28.74 2.62
N SER A 446 5.54 29.69 2.55
CA SER A 446 6.81 29.47 1.86
C SER A 446 7.66 28.49 2.66
N TYR A 447 8.13 27.43 2.01
CA TYR A 447 9.07 26.48 2.62
C TYR A 447 10.46 27.11 2.73
N ALA A 448 10.95 27.69 1.65
CA ALA A 448 12.19 28.42 1.55
C ALA A 448 12.14 29.41 0.39
N GLU A 449 12.87 30.52 0.48
CA GLU A 449 12.98 31.56 -0.54
C GLU A 449 14.43 31.98 -0.71
N TYR A 450 14.92 32.06 -1.96
CA TYR A 450 16.29 32.42 -2.27
C TYR A 450 16.32 33.53 -3.31
N GLY A 451 16.48 34.78 -2.84
CA GLY A 451 16.61 35.95 -3.68
C GLY A 451 18.04 36.25 -4.14
N PHE A 452 19.02 35.58 -3.52
CA PHE A 452 20.46 35.71 -3.78
C PHE A 452 21.08 37.10 -3.48
N ASP A 453 20.31 38.06 -2.95
CA ASP A 453 20.85 39.34 -2.50
C ASP A 453 21.73 39.22 -1.24
N ASN A 454 21.45 38.20 -0.42
CA ASN A 454 22.21 37.83 0.76
C ASN A 454 22.94 36.50 0.60
N GLY A 455 23.49 36.22 -0.57
CA GLY A 455 24.18 34.97 -0.85
C GLY A 455 23.21 33.79 -0.94
N LEU A 456 23.46 32.74 -0.16
CA LEU A 456 22.69 31.49 -0.16
C LEU A 456 21.66 31.43 0.98
N ALA A 457 21.44 32.55 1.69
CA ALA A 457 20.53 32.59 2.83
C ALA A 457 19.06 32.48 2.44
N ASP A 458 18.28 31.80 3.27
CA ASP A 458 16.83 31.66 3.16
C ASP A 458 16.12 32.95 3.59
N ALA A 459 15.52 33.63 2.64
CA ALA A 459 14.76 34.87 2.88
C ALA A 459 13.38 34.62 3.54
N SER A 460 12.88 33.39 3.54
CA SER A 460 11.59 33.02 4.17
C SER A 460 11.64 33.07 5.71
N LYS A 461 12.82 33.19 6.31
CA LYS A 461 13.09 33.14 7.76
C LYS A 461 12.84 31.76 8.40
N ASN A 462 12.75 30.71 7.61
CA ASN A 462 12.62 29.33 8.12
C ASN A 462 13.98 28.68 8.43
N GLY A 463 15.10 29.38 8.17
CA GLY A 463 16.45 28.91 8.45
C GLY A 463 16.90 27.77 7.54
N ARG A 464 16.39 27.72 6.32
CA ARG A 464 16.68 26.67 5.33
C ARG A 464 17.64 27.15 4.26
N ASP A 465 18.80 27.62 4.70
CA ASP A 465 19.84 28.14 3.81
C ASP A 465 20.31 27.07 2.80
N LEU A 466 20.61 27.52 1.58
CA LEU A 466 21.32 26.68 0.61
C LEU A 466 22.76 26.46 1.09
N LYS A 467 23.28 25.27 0.79
CA LYS A 467 24.70 24.98 1.00
C LYS A 467 25.47 25.19 -0.29
N ALA A 468 26.68 25.71 -0.14
CA ALA A 468 27.60 25.83 -1.25
C ALA A 468 27.93 24.44 -1.82
N GLY A 469 27.72 24.27 -3.09
CA GLY A 469 28.08 23.08 -3.84
C GLY A 469 29.37 23.32 -4.63
N LYS A 470 29.35 22.98 -5.90
CA LYS A 470 30.52 23.01 -6.78
C LYS A 470 30.31 23.99 -7.93
N ASN A 471 31.33 24.80 -8.24
CA ASN A 471 31.35 25.69 -9.42
C ASN A 471 30.10 26.58 -9.56
N ALA A 472 29.54 27.04 -8.43
CA ALA A 472 28.43 27.95 -8.37
C ALA A 472 28.87 29.27 -7.72
N THR A 473 28.42 30.40 -8.24
CA THR A 473 28.71 31.72 -7.69
C THR A 473 27.43 32.52 -7.52
N VAL A 474 27.36 33.37 -6.50
CA VAL A 474 26.27 34.32 -6.31
C VAL A 474 26.81 35.72 -6.57
N GLU A 475 26.32 36.35 -7.63
CA GLU A 475 26.71 37.67 -8.05
C GLU A 475 25.51 38.48 -8.57
N ASN A 476 25.42 39.73 -8.19
CA ASN A 476 24.38 40.65 -8.65
C ASN A 476 22.95 40.11 -8.43
N GLY A 477 22.68 39.51 -7.25
CA GLY A 477 21.38 38.93 -6.92
C GLY A 477 21.00 37.71 -7.79
N LYS A 478 21.98 37.00 -8.32
CA LYS A 478 21.75 35.78 -9.12
C LYS A 478 22.67 34.65 -8.69
N LEU A 479 22.15 33.44 -8.71
CA LEU A 479 22.94 32.23 -8.67
C LEU A 479 23.40 31.90 -10.10
N ASN A 480 24.70 31.89 -10.31
CA ASN A 480 25.31 31.53 -11.60
C ASN A 480 25.84 30.10 -11.55
N LEU A 481 25.38 29.27 -12.47
CA LEU A 481 25.81 27.90 -12.64
C LEU A 481 26.54 27.77 -13.97
N ALA A 482 27.80 27.34 -13.95
CA ALA A 482 28.65 27.28 -15.13
C ALA A 482 28.34 26.09 -16.05
N GLY A 483 27.35 25.25 -15.71
CA GLY A 483 27.06 23.99 -16.38
C GLY A 483 27.96 22.84 -15.91
N GLY A 484 27.84 21.68 -16.53
CA GLY A 484 28.53 20.48 -16.05
C GLY A 484 28.08 20.10 -14.62
N ALA A 485 29.05 19.87 -13.73
CA ALA A 485 28.79 19.53 -12.32
C ALA A 485 28.67 20.78 -11.44
N SER A 486 28.01 21.85 -11.89
CA SER A 486 27.75 23.07 -11.08
C SER A 486 26.45 22.94 -10.34
N TYR A 487 26.46 23.09 -9.00
CA TYR A 487 25.27 22.98 -8.18
C TYR A 487 25.40 23.72 -6.84
N VAL A 488 24.26 23.94 -6.22
CA VAL A 488 24.10 24.23 -4.79
C VAL A 488 23.19 23.17 -4.18
N GLU A 489 23.31 22.91 -2.88
CA GLU A 489 22.46 21.96 -2.18
C GLU A 489 21.31 22.67 -1.49
N SER A 490 20.10 22.16 -1.70
CA SER A 490 18.88 22.64 -1.03
C SER A 490 18.50 21.68 0.10
N PRO A 491 17.99 22.18 1.23
CA PRO A 491 17.41 21.36 2.28
C PRO A 491 16.02 20.83 1.94
N LEU A 492 15.51 21.07 0.73
CA LEU A 492 14.26 20.51 0.25
C LEU A 492 14.41 18.99 0.10
N ASP A 493 13.55 18.25 0.80
CA ASP A 493 13.57 16.78 0.78
C ASP A 493 12.42 16.18 -0.04
N LYS A 494 11.31 16.90 -0.22
CA LYS A 494 10.13 16.40 -0.93
C LYS A 494 9.40 17.52 -1.67
N ILE A 495 8.92 17.20 -2.87
CA ILE A 495 7.93 18.01 -3.60
C ILE A 495 6.70 17.12 -3.79
N GLY A 496 5.61 17.45 -3.14
CA GLY A 496 4.41 16.63 -3.15
C GLY A 496 3.14 17.38 -3.50
N THR A 497 2.04 16.68 -3.52
CA THR A 497 0.72 17.25 -3.84
C THR A 497 0.43 18.51 -3.02
N GLY A 498 -0.05 19.55 -3.69
CA GLY A 498 -0.39 20.82 -3.08
C GLY A 498 0.80 21.75 -2.81
N THR A 499 1.96 21.47 -3.42
CA THR A 499 3.14 22.33 -3.36
C THR A 499 3.40 22.99 -4.71
N SER A 500 4.19 24.06 -4.70
CA SER A 500 4.75 24.65 -5.91
C SER A 500 6.25 24.90 -5.76
N LEU A 501 6.97 24.72 -6.86
CA LEU A 501 8.35 25.11 -7.03
C LEU A 501 8.38 26.20 -8.09
N SER A 502 8.81 27.41 -7.72
CA SER A 502 8.92 28.53 -8.64
C SER A 502 10.34 29.07 -8.68
N PHE A 503 10.80 29.46 -9.86
CA PHE A 503 12.13 30.03 -10.06
C PHE A 503 12.19 30.91 -11.31
N ASP A 504 13.06 31.89 -11.26
CA ASP A 504 13.46 32.66 -12.42
C ASP A 504 14.70 32.03 -13.04
N ILE A 505 14.71 31.86 -14.35
CA ILE A 505 15.85 31.29 -15.07
C ILE A 505 16.16 32.08 -16.34
N GLU A 506 17.45 32.24 -16.62
CA GLU A 506 17.96 32.81 -17.84
C GLU A 506 19.07 31.91 -18.39
N LEU A 507 18.84 31.29 -19.56
CA LEU A 507 19.83 30.44 -20.19
C LEU A 507 20.80 31.28 -21.04
N THR A 508 22.09 31.09 -20.81
CA THR A 508 23.17 31.76 -21.61
C THR A 508 23.57 30.96 -22.85
N ARG A 509 23.10 29.71 -22.94
CA ARG A 509 23.25 28.81 -24.09
C ARG A 509 21.95 28.05 -24.37
N PRO A 510 21.79 27.49 -25.58
CA PRO A 510 20.67 26.57 -25.83
C PRO A 510 20.65 25.40 -24.82
N ALA A 511 19.48 25.09 -24.35
CA ALA A 511 19.28 23.91 -23.53
C ALA A 511 19.48 22.63 -24.37
N CYS A 512 20.18 21.67 -23.80
CA CYS A 512 20.41 20.38 -24.43
C CYS A 512 19.60 19.28 -23.69
N PRO A 513 19.15 18.26 -24.41
CA PRO A 513 18.61 17.06 -23.77
C PRO A 513 19.54 16.53 -22.66
N GLY A 514 19.00 16.29 -21.47
CA GLY A 514 19.78 15.88 -20.32
C GLY A 514 20.32 17.01 -19.42
N ASP A 515 20.15 18.30 -19.79
CA ASP A 515 20.45 19.39 -18.86
C ASP A 515 19.51 19.33 -17.65
N VAL A 516 20.06 19.20 -16.45
CA VAL A 516 19.32 19.07 -15.19
C VAL A 516 19.21 20.43 -14.50
N LEU A 517 18.00 20.79 -14.07
CA LEU A 517 17.72 22.01 -13.31
C LEU A 517 17.69 21.72 -11.81
N PHE A 518 17.01 20.64 -11.44
CA PHE A 518 16.92 20.16 -10.05
C PHE A 518 17.10 18.65 -10.05
N GLU A 519 17.83 18.15 -9.09
CA GLU A 519 18.09 16.73 -8.89
C GLU A 519 17.99 16.40 -7.41
N ALA A 520 17.32 15.30 -7.07
CA ALA A 520 17.31 14.73 -5.75
C ALA A 520 18.09 13.42 -5.77
N ASP A 521 19.13 13.36 -4.94
CA ASP A 521 19.85 12.13 -4.66
C ASP A 521 19.10 11.38 -3.54
N ALA A 522 18.24 10.47 -3.96
CA ALA A 522 17.45 9.68 -3.04
C ALA A 522 17.99 8.23 -2.98
N PRO A 523 17.82 7.52 -1.86
CA PRO A 523 18.18 6.10 -1.78
C PRO A 523 17.53 5.23 -2.88
N TYR A 524 16.53 5.76 -3.51
CA TYR A 524 15.65 5.09 -4.48
C TYR A 524 15.93 5.48 -5.94
N GLY A 525 17.09 6.09 -6.22
CA GLY A 525 17.45 6.60 -7.54
C GLY A 525 17.27 8.11 -7.66
N THR A 526 17.64 8.62 -8.82
CA THR A 526 17.61 10.06 -9.11
C THR A 526 16.22 10.49 -9.57
N LEU A 527 15.65 11.48 -8.89
CA LEU A 527 14.46 12.22 -9.33
C LEU A 527 14.92 13.59 -9.81
N ASP A 528 14.57 13.98 -11.02
CA ASP A 528 15.06 15.20 -11.63
C ASP A 528 13.97 16.05 -12.30
N ILE A 529 14.25 17.35 -12.42
CA ILE A 529 13.57 18.26 -13.34
C ILE A 529 14.64 18.66 -14.37
N ARG A 530 14.39 18.35 -15.63
CA ARG A 530 15.41 18.45 -16.68
C ARG A 530 14.84 18.80 -18.06
N VAL A 531 15.74 19.04 -18.99
CA VAL A 531 15.41 19.12 -20.42
C VAL A 531 15.35 17.68 -20.97
N MET A 532 14.18 17.29 -21.43
CA MET A 532 13.90 15.95 -21.95
C MET A 532 14.47 15.76 -23.36
N ASP A 533 14.49 14.53 -23.87
CA ASP A 533 15.05 14.17 -25.18
C ASP A 533 14.44 14.94 -26.37
N ASN A 534 13.19 15.38 -26.21
CA ASN A 534 12.50 16.24 -27.19
C ASN A 534 12.83 17.74 -27.07
N GLY A 535 13.75 18.11 -26.15
CA GLY A 535 14.15 19.48 -25.87
C GLY A 535 13.13 20.29 -25.05
N LYS A 536 12.09 19.68 -24.51
CA LYS A 536 11.10 20.31 -23.65
C LYS A 536 11.48 20.15 -22.18
N LEU A 537 11.02 21.06 -21.35
CA LEU A 537 11.12 20.91 -19.90
C LEU A 537 10.26 19.74 -19.42
N GLY A 538 10.77 18.96 -18.50
CA GLY A 538 10.07 17.82 -17.95
C GLY A 538 10.69 17.31 -16.66
N PHE A 539 10.26 16.15 -16.23
CA PHE A 539 10.80 15.48 -15.06
C PHE A 539 10.78 13.96 -15.23
N THR A 540 11.69 13.30 -14.54
CA THR A 540 11.75 11.84 -14.45
C THR A 540 11.41 11.41 -13.03
N ARG A 541 10.57 10.40 -12.93
CA ARG A 541 10.21 9.75 -11.68
C ARG A 541 10.09 8.26 -11.91
N GLU A 542 10.83 7.44 -11.19
CA GLU A 542 10.75 5.97 -11.26
C GLU A 542 10.89 5.42 -12.69
N LEU A 543 11.81 5.97 -13.49
CA LEU A 543 11.99 5.70 -14.92
C LEU A 543 10.83 6.17 -15.83
N TYR A 544 9.76 6.72 -15.29
CA TYR A 544 8.72 7.37 -16.08
C TYR A 544 9.16 8.79 -16.45
N ASN A 545 9.07 9.12 -17.72
CA ASN A 545 9.42 10.42 -18.26
C ASN A 545 8.17 11.23 -18.56
N TYR A 546 8.07 12.40 -17.94
CA TYR A 546 6.99 13.36 -18.15
C TYR A 546 7.56 14.64 -18.75
N TYR A 547 6.84 15.29 -19.62
CA TYR A 547 7.27 16.56 -20.20
C TYR A 547 6.10 17.52 -20.35
N PHE A 548 6.43 18.82 -20.22
CA PHE A 548 5.51 19.91 -20.49
C PHE A 548 5.63 20.34 -21.95
N ASP A 549 4.60 20.97 -22.48
CA ASP A 549 4.67 21.53 -23.84
C ASP A 549 5.37 22.90 -23.84
N TYR A 550 6.62 22.92 -23.32
CA TYR A 550 7.39 24.15 -23.15
C TYR A 550 8.88 23.90 -23.34
N LYS A 551 9.56 24.83 -24.06
CA LYS A 551 11.01 24.89 -24.20
C LYS A 551 11.54 26.15 -23.57
N LEU A 552 12.61 26.05 -22.80
CA LEU A 552 13.27 27.19 -22.18
C LEU A 552 13.95 28.07 -23.26
N PRO A 553 13.66 29.37 -23.31
CA PRO A 553 14.29 30.28 -24.26
C PRO A 553 15.73 30.64 -23.87
N VAL A 554 16.57 30.97 -24.85
CA VAL A 554 17.94 31.45 -24.62
C VAL A 554 17.95 32.97 -24.56
N GLY A 555 18.78 33.54 -23.69
CA GLY A 555 19.01 34.98 -23.57
C GLY A 555 17.77 35.77 -23.10
N LYS A 556 16.80 35.09 -22.52
CA LYS A 556 15.61 35.70 -21.97
C LYS A 556 15.33 35.13 -20.57
N LYS A 557 15.21 36.02 -19.60
CA LYS A 557 14.74 35.65 -18.26
C LYS A 557 13.27 35.27 -18.33
N VAL A 558 12.94 34.11 -17.82
CA VAL A 558 11.57 33.61 -17.67
C VAL A 558 11.31 33.17 -16.25
N HIS A 559 10.07 33.33 -15.80
CA HIS A 559 9.57 32.76 -14.57
C HIS A 559 8.94 31.40 -14.88
N VAL A 560 9.25 30.41 -14.07
CA VAL A 560 8.73 29.05 -14.18
C VAL A 560 8.13 28.68 -12.84
N GLU A 561 6.89 28.23 -12.84
CA GLU A 561 6.23 27.66 -11.67
C GLU A 561 5.75 26.24 -12.00
N ILE A 562 6.19 25.26 -11.21
CA ILE A 562 5.71 23.87 -11.26
C ILE A 562 4.81 23.63 -10.06
N VAL A 563 3.53 23.39 -10.33
CA VAL A 563 2.52 23.16 -9.32
C VAL A 563 2.13 21.70 -9.32
N THR A 564 2.21 21.05 -8.16
CA THR A 564 1.79 19.67 -7.97
C THR A 564 0.37 19.62 -7.43
N ALA A 565 -0.47 18.84 -8.06
CA ALA A 565 -1.85 18.60 -7.66
C ALA A 565 -2.17 17.11 -7.78
N THR A 566 -3.30 16.70 -7.24
CA THR A 566 -3.73 15.32 -7.32
C THR A 566 -3.77 14.84 -8.78
N GLN A 567 -3.02 13.78 -9.06
CA GLN A 567 -2.90 13.13 -10.38
C GLN A 567 -2.46 14.05 -11.54
N LYS A 568 -1.88 15.22 -11.25
CA LYS A 568 -1.32 16.08 -12.29
C LYS A 568 -0.22 17.00 -11.76
N THR A 569 0.72 17.31 -12.64
CA THR A 569 1.71 18.38 -12.46
C THR A 569 1.50 19.45 -13.52
N ILE A 570 1.50 20.71 -13.13
CA ILE A 570 1.16 21.83 -13.99
C ILE A 570 2.37 22.74 -14.09
N LEU A 571 2.75 23.11 -15.30
CA LEU A 571 3.70 24.20 -15.55
C LEU A 571 2.95 25.50 -15.84
N ARG A 572 3.38 26.58 -15.21
CA ARG A 572 2.90 27.94 -15.40
C ARG A 572 4.03 28.90 -15.75
#